data_9f3f8d3c05cf79736caefaf098e25dd7
#
_entry.id   9f3f8d3c05cf79736caefaf098e25dd7
#
_cell.length_a   1.000
_cell.length_b   1.000
_cell.length_c   1.000
_cell.angle_alpha   90.00
_cell.angle_beta   90.00
_cell.angle_gamma   90.00
#
_symmetry.space_group_name_H-M   'P 1'
#
loop_
_entity.id
_entity.type
_entity.pdbx_description
1 polymer ?
#
loop_
_entity_poly.entity_id
_entity_poly.type
_entity_poly.pdbx_seq_one_letter_code
_entity_poly.pdbx_strand_id
1 'polypeptide(L)'
;LRKSEQKAASYMLEHVEEMEKISLGKMAKGAEVSEATVIRMLKAVGYKSFKEIKIAFVEERMKKKEIDEANRGILGISMKKGDQIEDVPGRIIQNTINLLQDSLQAISAKKLKKAVKAIEKAERVCIFSVENSNAVAEDLQTKLMYLGIYCEYTKDYYLQSIQAGHMKKGEVAIGISYSGTSINTVSYTHLTLPTNRE
;
A
#
# COMPACT_ATOMS: atom_id res chain seq x y z
N LEU A 1 5.04 -38.48 -1.89
CA LEU A 1 4.56 -38.08 -3.24
C LEU A 1 5.13 -39.04 -4.31
N ARG A 2 4.30 -39.47 -5.26
CA ARG A 2 4.74 -40.22 -6.44
C ARG A 2 5.49 -39.27 -7.40
N LYS A 3 6.28 -39.85 -8.35
CA LYS A 3 7.07 -39.06 -9.31
C LYS A 3 6.27 -37.96 -10.03
N SER A 4 5.04 -38.27 -10.48
CA SER A 4 4.15 -37.29 -11.14
C SER A 4 3.61 -36.22 -10.18
N GLU A 5 3.40 -36.55 -8.91
CA GLU A 5 2.99 -35.60 -7.86
C GLU A 5 4.15 -34.69 -7.45
N GLN A 6 5.38 -35.23 -7.43
CA GLN A 6 6.60 -34.42 -7.22
C GLN A 6 6.79 -33.41 -8.33
N LYS A 7 6.55 -33.80 -9.60
CA LYS A 7 6.61 -32.93 -10.78
C LYS A 7 5.62 -31.76 -10.63
N ALA A 8 4.39 -32.03 -10.19
CA ALA A 8 3.39 -31.01 -9.92
C ALA A 8 3.81 -30.09 -8.77
N ALA A 9 4.39 -30.63 -7.71
CA ALA A 9 4.86 -29.83 -6.56
C ALA A 9 6.04 -28.93 -6.95
N SER A 10 7.03 -29.44 -7.68
CA SER A 10 8.17 -28.63 -8.16
C SER A 10 7.72 -27.48 -9.05
N TYR A 11 6.85 -27.76 -10.03
CA TYR A 11 6.29 -26.71 -10.88
C TYR A 11 5.56 -25.62 -10.07
N MET A 12 4.78 -26.02 -9.06
CA MET A 12 4.09 -25.09 -8.16
C MET A 12 5.07 -24.20 -7.40
N LEU A 13 6.17 -24.75 -6.89
CA LEU A 13 7.19 -24.01 -6.14
C LEU A 13 8.00 -23.05 -7.04
N GLU A 14 8.25 -23.44 -8.28
CA GLU A 14 8.95 -22.60 -9.26
C GLU A 14 8.10 -21.43 -9.76
N HIS A 15 6.76 -21.55 -9.69
CA HIS A 15 5.81 -20.55 -10.19
C HIS A 15 4.92 -19.95 -9.10
N VAL A 16 5.44 -19.82 -7.87
CA VAL A 16 4.69 -19.33 -6.69
C VAL A 16 4.01 -17.99 -6.94
N GLU A 17 4.67 -17.09 -7.66
CA GLU A 17 4.14 -15.75 -7.94
C GLU A 17 2.93 -15.77 -8.89
N GLU A 18 2.82 -16.79 -9.73
CA GLU A 18 1.71 -16.95 -10.67
C GLU A 18 0.54 -17.73 -10.07
N MET A 19 0.74 -18.42 -8.93
CA MET A 19 -0.24 -19.33 -8.32
C MET A 19 -1.58 -18.65 -8.03
N GLU A 20 -1.57 -17.36 -7.71
CA GLU A 20 -2.79 -16.60 -7.46
C GLU A 20 -3.72 -16.55 -8.70
N LYS A 21 -3.14 -16.46 -9.89
CA LYS A 21 -3.86 -16.23 -11.16
C LYS A 21 -4.03 -17.50 -12.00
N ILE A 22 -3.18 -18.51 -11.81
CA ILE A 22 -3.18 -19.71 -12.62
C ILE A 22 -4.43 -20.56 -12.36
N SER A 23 -4.98 -21.17 -13.40
CA SER A 23 -6.05 -22.16 -13.27
C SER A 23 -5.49 -23.57 -13.06
N LEU A 24 -6.29 -24.48 -12.48
CA LEU A 24 -5.90 -25.88 -12.28
C LEU A 24 -5.43 -26.53 -13.60
N GLY A 25 -6.16 -26.29 -14.70
CA GLY A 25 -5.80 -26.82 -16.01
C GLY A 25 -4.48 -26.26 -16.56
N LYS A 26 -4.22 -24.97 -16.39
CA LYS A 26 -2.94 -24.36 -16.78
C LYS A 26 -1.79 -24.90 -15.96
N MET A 27 -1.99 -25.07 -14.64
CA MET A 27 -0.99 -25.64 -13.75
C MET A 27 -0.69 -27.11 -14.14
N ALA A 28 -1.71 -27.93 -14.36
CA ALA A 28 -1.54 -29.32 -14.76
C ALA A 28 -0.79 -29.46 -16.09
N LYS A 29 -1.14 -28.59 -17.07
CA LYS A 29 -0.45 -28.53 -18.36
C LYS A 29 1.01 -28.11 -18.21
N GLY A 30 1.29 -27.07 -17.43
CA GLY A 30 2.67 -26.59 -17.20
C GLY A 30 3.54 -27.60 -16.48
N ALA A 31 2.98 -28.35 -15.53
CA ALA A 31 3.66 -29.45 -14.84
C ALA A 31 3.70 -30.79 -15.65
N GLU A 32 3.08 -30.78 -16.84
CA GLU A 32 2.95 -32.00 -17.70
C GLU A 32 2.33 -33.19 -16.96
N VAL A 33 1.28 -32.94 -16.19
CA VAL A 33 0.52 -33.94 -15.44
C VAL A 33 -0.98 -33.78 -15.65
N SER A 34 -1.80 -34.72 -15.20
CA SER A 34 -3.25 -34.57 -15.20
C SER A 34 -3.73 -33.69 -14.02
N GLU A 35 -4.87 -33.02 -14.16
CA GLU A 35 -5.50 -32.27 -13.05
C GLU A 35 -5.76 -33.15 -11.84
N ALA A 36 -6.14 -34.43 -12.07
CA ALA A 36 -6.32 -35.43 -11.01
C ALA A 36 -5.01 -35.67 -10.22
N THR A 37 -3.85 -35.62 -10.89
CA THR A 37 -2.55 -35.73 -10.24
C THR A 37 -2.24 -34.54 -9.36
N VAL A 38 -2.56 -33.32 -9.84
CA VAL A 38 -2.43 -32.09 -9.03
C VAL A 38 -3.31 -32.18 -7.78
N ILE A 39 -4.58 -32.55 -7.92
CA ILE A 39 -5.47 -32.72 -6.77
C ILE A 39 -5.00 -33.78 -5.78
N ARG A 40 -4.45 -34.90 -6.25
CA ARG A 40 -3.87 -35.93 -5.37
C ARG A 40 -2.64 -35.40 -4.63
N MET A 41 -1.78 -34.66 -5.31
CA MET A 41 -0.61 -34.02 -4.71
C MET A 41 -1.07 -33.06 -3.61
N LEU A 42 -2.05 -32.20 -3.89
CA LEU A 42 -2.58 -31.25 -2.89
C LEU A 42 -3.13 -31.96 -1.66
N LYS A 43 -3.90 -33.04 -1.85
CA LYS A 43 -4.42 -33.83 -0.73
C LYS A 43 -3.30 -34.48 0.07
N ALA A 44 -2.24 -34.95 -0.59
CA ALA A 44 -1.08 -35.55 0.09
C ALA A 44 -0.28 -34.54 0.93
N VAL A 45 -0.34 -33.25 0.60
CA VAL A 45 0.30 -32.16 1.38
C VAL A 45 -0.68 -31.42 2.28
N GLY A 46 -1.92 -31.93 2.45
CA GLY A 46 -2.86 -31.45 3.46
C GLY A 46 -3.92 -30.48 2.97
N TYR A 47 -3.97 -30.15 1.68
CA TYR A 47 -5.00 -29.24 1.11
C TYR A 47 -6.15 -30.03 0.47
N LYS A 48 -7.38 -29.60 0.72
CA LYS A 48 -8.59 -30.28 0.19
C LYS A 48 -8.89 -29.92 -1.26
N SER A 49 -8.46 -28.75 -1.72
CA SER A 49 -8.77 -28.24 -3.06
C SER A 49 -7.69 -27.30 -3.60
N PHE A 50 -7.73 -27.06 -4.92
CA PHE A 50 -6.85 -26.07 -5.57
C PHE A 50 -7.16 -24.65 -5.14
N LYS A 51 -8.43 -24.36 -4.77
CA LYS A 51 -8.82 -23.06 -4.22
C LYS A 51 -8.20 -22.81 -2.85
N GLU A 52 -8.14 -23.84 -2.01
CA GLU A 52 -7.59 -23.73 -0.65
C GLU A 52 -6.08 -23.42 -0.68
N ILE A 53 -5.30 -24.11 -1.53
CA ILE A 53 -3.88 -23.79 -1.67
C ILE A 53 -3.65 -22.38 -2.22
N LYS A 54 -4.49 -21.90 -3.15
CA LYS A 54 -4.41 -20.53 -3.65
C LYS A 54 -4.63 -19.49 -2.54
N ILE A 55 -5.59 -19.73 -1.65
CA ILE A 55 -5.84 -18.88 -0.48
C ILE A 55 -4.61 -18.91 0.44
N ALA A 56 -4.04 -20.09 0.71
CA ALA A 56 -2.84 -20.21 1.54
C ALA A 56 -1.64 -19.42 0.96
N PHE A 57 -1.44 -19.45 -0.37
CA PHE A 57 -0.40 -18.66 -1.02
C PHE A 57 -0.65 -17.15 -0.87
N VAL A 58 -1.89 -16.69 -0.99
CA VAL A 58 -2.25 -15.29 -0.78
C VAL A 58 -2.02 -14.87 0.67
N GLU A 59 -2.44 -15.69 1.63
CA GLU A 59 -2.24 -15.43 3.06
C GLU A 59 -0.76 -15.39 3.44
N GLU A 60 0.04 -16.34 2.93
CA GLU A 60 1.48 -16.37 3.19
C GLU A 60 2.19 -15.17 2.56
N ARG A 61 1.78 -14.77 1.36
CA ARG A 61 2.29 -13.57 0.71
C ARG A 61 1.91 -12.29 1.45
N MET A 62 0.69 -12.23 2.01
CA MET A 62 0.27 -11.11 2.86
C MET A 62 1.07 -11.07 4.16
N LYS A 63 1.24 -12.21 4.85
CA LYS A 63 2.11 -12.32 6.03
C LYS A 63 3.56 -11.94 5.74
N LYS A 64 4.09 -12.38 4.60
CA LYS A 64 5.45 -12.01 4.17
C LYS A 64 5.55 -10.50 3.89
N LYS A 65 4.54 -9.90 3.27
CA LYS A 65 4.46 -8.44 3.12
C LYS A 65 4.38 -7.73 4.47
N GLU A 66 3.54 -8.17 5.38
CA GLU A 66 3.45 -7.60 6.74
C GLU A 66 4.77 -7.73 7.50
N ILE A 67 5.46 -8.88 7.39
CA ILE A 67 6.78 -9.10 7.99
C ILE A 67 7.84 -8.23 7.30
N ASP A 68 7.81 -8.13 5.98
CA ASP A 68 8.73 -7.27 5.22
C ASP A 68 8.44 -5.78 5.48
N GLU A 69 7.18 -5.39 5.67
CA GLU A 69 6.80 -4.05 6.09
C GLU A 69 7.19 -3.75 7.54
N ALA A 70 7.01 -4.71 8.45
CA ALA A 70 7.50 -4.61 9.83
C ALA A 70 9.04 -4.60 9.92
N ASN A 71 9.71 -5.37 9.07
CA ASN A 71 11.18 -5.40 8.96
C ASN A 71 11.77 -4.20 8.20
N ARG A 72 10.96 -3.51 7.39
CA ARG A 72 11.37 -2.26 6.72
C ARG A 72 11.63 -1.12 7.71
N GLY A 73 11.27 -1.31 8.98
CA GLY A 73 11.41 -0.29 10.00
C GLY A 73 10.68 1.02 9.65
N ILE A 74 10.77 2.01 10.55
CA ILE A 74 10.11 3.33 10.41
C ILE A 74 10.53 4.08 9.13
N LEU A 75 11.66 3.70 8.52
CA LEU A 75 12.21 4.37 7.33
C LEU A 75 12.08 3.55 6.04
N GLY A 76 11.37 2.43 6.02
CA GLY A 76 11.26 1.57 4.85
C GLY A 76 12.57 0.88 4.43
N ILE A 77 13.57 0.87 5.31
CA ILE A 77 14.90 0.32 5.05
C ILE A 77 14.99 -1.09 5.62
N SER A 78 15.18 -2.08 4.77
CA SER A 78 15.46 -3.44 5.19
C SER A 78 16.93 -3.54 5.62
N MET A 79 17.17 -3.58 6.93
CA MET A 79 18.50 -3.90 7.50
C MET A 79 18.61 -5.41 7.68
N LYS A 80 19.69 -6.00 7.19
CA LYS A 80 19.97 -7.42 7.39
C LYS A 80 20.91 -7.59 8.58
N LYS A 81 20.70 -8.68 9.34
CA LYS A 81 21.62 -9.06 10.42
C LYS A 81 23.00 -9.36 9.79
N GLY A 82 24.01 -8.56 10.15
CA GLY A 82 25.38 -8.66 9.60
C GLY A 82 25.74 -7.57 8.60
N ASP A 83 24.85 -6.61 8.34
CA ASP A 83 25.20 -5.44 7.54
C ASP A 83 26.29 -4.62 8.23
N GLN A 84 27.29 -4.19 7.49
CA GLN A 84 28.31 -3.28 7.97
C GLN A 84 27.75 -1.86 7.98
N ILE A 85 28.16 -1.07 8.98
CA ILE A 85 27.62 0.30 9.14
C ILE A 85 27.98 1.19 7.95
N GLU A 86 29.09 0.91 7.29
CA GLU A 86 29.58 1.61 6.11
C GLU A 86 28.66 1.43 4.90
N ASP A 87 27.92 0.31 4.82
CA ASP A 87 26.98 0.02 3.72
C ASP A 87 25.62 0.72 3.88
N VAL A 88 25.30 1.16 5.11
CA VAL A 88 23.99 1.72 5.46
C VAL A 88 23.64 2.96 4.61
N PRO A 89 24.52 3.96 4.44
CA PRO A 89 24.17 5.15 3.65
C PRO A 89 23.84 4.81 2.18
N GLY A 90 24.64 3.92 1.57
CA GLY A 90 24.41 3.47 0.19
C GLY A 90 23.06 2.76 0.02
N ARG A 91 22.68 1.91 0.97
CA ARG A 91 21.38 1.23 0.97
C ARG A 91 20.22 2.17 1.17
N ILE A 92 20.35 3.14 2.06
CA ILE A 92 19.29 4.16 2.26
C ILE A 92 19.03 4.90 0.96
N ILE A 93 20.10 5.37 0.30
CA ILE A 93 20.01 6.08 -0.98
C ILE A 93 19.34 5.20 -2.03
N GLN A 94 19.81 3.96 -2.21
CA GLN A 94 19.25 3.06 -3.23
C GLN A 94 17.78 2.73 -2.97
N ASN A 95 17.40 2.45 -1.72
CA ASN A 95 16.01 2.19 -1.37
C ASN A 95 15.13 3.43 -1.60
N THR A 96 15.64 4.61 -1.29
CA THR A 96 14.92 5.86 -1.54
C THR A 96 14.69 6.08 -3.04
N ILE A 97 15.71 5.84 -3.87
CA ILE A 97 15.58 5.92 -5.34
C ILE A 97 14.51 4.96 -5.84
N ASN A 98 14.54 3.70 -5.39
CA ASN A 98 13.56 2.69 -5.80
C ASN A 98 12.13 3.10 -5.39
N LEU A 99 11.94 3.59 -4.16
CA LEU A 99 10.64 4.08 -3.67
C LEU A 99 10.11 5.26 -4.49
N LEU A 100 10.98 6.19 -4.88
CA LEU A 100 10.60 7.32 -5.74
C LEU A 100 10.20 6.86 -7.15
N GLN A 101 10.93 5.91 -7.73
CA GLN A 101 10.61 5.33 -9.03
C GLN A 101 9.27 4.58 -9.01
N ASP A 102 9.02 3.77 -7.99
CA ASP A 102 7.76 3.06 -7.82
C ASP A 102 6.58 4.03 -7.61
N SER A 103 6.81 5.09 -6.82
CA SER A 103 5.82 6.15 -6.60
C SER A 103 5.45 6.86 -7.88
N LEU A 104 6.41 7.11 -8.77
CA LEU A 104 6.17 7.75 -10.06
C LEU A 104 5.22 6.92 -10.94
N GLN A 105 5.32 5.59 -10.90
CA GLN A 105 4.40 4.69 -11.63
C GLN A 105 2.98 4.69 -11.04
N ALA A 106 2.85 4.94 -9.74
CA ALA A 106 1.56 4.99 -9.06
C ALA A 106 0.80 6.30 -9.27
N ILE A 107 1.50 7.39 -9.64
CA ILE A 107 0.92 8.72 -9.81
C ILE A 107 0.13 8.79 -11.13
N SER A 108 -1.17 9.05 -11.02
CA SER A 108 -2.01 9.34 -12.19
C SER A 108 -1.99 10.82 -12.53
N ALA A 109 -1.44 11.17 -13.71
CA ALA A 109 -1.42 12.55 -14.21
C ALA A 109 -2.83 13.19 -14.25
N LYS A 110 -3.86 12.39 -14.57
CA LYS A 110 -5.26 12.85 -14.57
C LYS A 110 -5.75 13.20 -13.16
N LYS A 111 -5.43 12.38 -12.15
CA LYS A 111 -5.80 12.64 -10.76
C LYS A 111 -5.03 13.83 -10.21
N LEU A 112 -3.73 13.92 -10.51
CA LEU A 112 -2.88 15.04 -10.09
C LEU A 112 -3.41 16.37 -10.65
N LYS A 113 -3.73 16.43 -11.94
CA LYS A 113 -4.32 17.62 -12.57
C LYS A 113 -5.66 18.04 -11.95
N LYS A 114 -6.47 17.06 -11.51
CA LYS A 114 -7.71 17.36 -10.77
C LYS A 114 -7.42 17.94 -9.39
N ALA A 115 -6.46 17.38 -8.65
CA ALA A 115 -6.08 17.85 -7.34
C ALA A 115 -5.53 19.30 -7.40
N VAL A 116 -4.61 19.56 -8.33
CA VAL A 116 -4.08 20.92 -8.55
C VAL A 116 -5.21 21.92 -8.81
N LYS A 117 -6.11 21.62 -9.76
CA LYS A 117 -7.24 22.50 -10.05
C LYS A 117 -8.19 22.71 -8.87
N ALA A 118 -8.36 21.71 -8.01
CA ALA A 118 -9.17 21.85 -6.80
C ALA A 118 -8.51 22.80 -5.81
N ILE A 119 -7.20 22.65 -5.58
CA ILE A 119 -6.42 23.51 -4.69
C ILE A 119 -6.38 24.95 -5.19
N GLU A 120 -6.15 25.18 -6.48
CA GLU A 120 -6.13 26.52 -7.09
C GLU A 120 -7.46 27.28 -6.94
N LYS A 121 -8.57 26.55 -6.87
CA LYS A 121 -9.92 27.15 -6.77
C LYS A 121 -10.46 27.17 -5.35
N ALA A 122 -9.76 26.58 -4.40
CA ALA A 122 -10.21 26.47 -3.04
C ALA A 122 -10.23 27.83 -2.34
N GLU A 123 -11.31 28.14 -1.64
CA GLU A 123 -11.36 29.29 -0.75
C GLU A 123 -10.41 29.11 0.45
N ARG A 124 -10.24 27.86 0.89
CA ARG A 124 -9.35 27.44 1.96
C ARG A 124 -8.92 25.99 1.74
N VAL A 125 -7.67 25.68 2.04
CA VAL A 125 -7.14 24.32 2.07
C VAL A 125 -6.89 23.92 3.52
N CYS A 126 -7.50 22.81 3.97
CA CYS A 126 -7.27 22.25 5.29
C CYS A 126 -6.42 20.99 5.16
N ILE A 127 -5.31 20.91 5.88
CA ILE A 127 -4.41 19.77 5.86
C ILE A 127 -4.61 18.96 7.14
N PHE A 128 -4.73 17.63 6.99
CA PHE A 128 -4.95 16.68 8.08
C PHE A 128 -3.86 15.63 8.07
N SER A 129 -3.20 15.44 9.21
CA SER A 129 -2.16 14.43 9.37
C SER A 129 -1.97 14.05 10.83
N VAL A 130 -1.34 12.91 11.08
CA VAL A 130 -0.97 12.47 12.42
C VAL A 130 0.47 11.96 12.45
N GLU A 131 1.08 12.03 13.63
CA GLU A 131 2.41 11.47 13.92
C GLU A 131 3.49 11.93 12.93
N ASN A 132 4.23 11.00 12.32
CA ASN A 132 5.33 11.28 11.40
C ASN A 132 4.89 12.01 10.12
N SER A 133 3.63 11.90 9.73
CA SER A 133 3.09 12.62 8.58
C SER A 133 2.99 14.13 8.82
N ASN A 134 3.09 14.59 10.08
CA ASN A 134 3.04 16.01 10.45
C ASN A 134 4.18 16.82 9.80
N ALA A 135 5.37 16.25 9.69
CA ALA A 135 6.51 16.90 9.03
C ALA A 135 6.21 17.23 7.54
N VAL A 136 5.55 16.29 6.86
CA VAL A 136 5.15 16.47 5.45
C VAL A 136 4.02 17.49 5.32
N ALA A 137 3.10 17.51 6.29
CA ALA A 137 1.99 18.48 6.32
C ALA A 137 2.48 19.92 6.51
N GLU A 138 3.45 20.13 7.40
CA GLU A 138 4.08 21.44 7.62
C GLU A 138 4.85 21.94 6.41
N ASP A 139 5.59 21.04 5.76
CA ASP A 139 6.31 21.37 4.52
C ASP A 139 5.32 21.74 3.40
N LEU A 140 4.24 20.97 3.26
CA LEU A 140 3.19 21.27 2.28
C LEU A 140 2.52 22.63 2.58
N GLN A 141 2.14 22.88 3.84
CA GLN A 141 1.57 24.16 4.25
C GLN A 141 2.48 25.32 3.84
N THR A 142 3.76 25.23 4.19
CA THR A 142 4.75 26.26 3.86
C THR A 142 4.82 26.50 2.35
N LYS A 143 4.85 25.45 1.54
CA LYS A 143 4.92 25.55 0.07
C LYS A 143 3.65 26.14 -0.53
N LEU A 144 2.47 25.81 0.00
CA LEU A 144 1.22 26.43 -0.44
C LEU A 144 1.16 27.90 -0.09
N MET A 145 1.64 28.29 1.09
CA MET A 145 1.73 29.70 1.49
C MET A 145 2.69 30.49 0.59
N TYR A 146 3.80 29.93 0.15
CA TYR A 146 4.68 30.56 -0.85
C TYR A 146 3.98 30.81 -2.19
N LEU A 147 2.98 30.03 -2.53
CA LEU A 147 2.14 30.21 -3.71
C LEU A 147 0.95 31.14 -3.48
N GLY A 148 0.83 31.75 -2.29
CA GLY A 148 -0.29 32.61 -1.93
C GLY A 148 -1.61 31.87 -1.69
N ILE A 149 -1.57 30.55 -1.50
CA ILE A 149 -2.76 29.72 -1.25
C ILE A 149 -3.04 29.74 0.25
N TYR A 150 -4.26 30.14 0.63
CA TYR A 150 -4.68 30.13 2.02
C TYR A 150 -4.88 28.70 2.50
N CYS A 151 -4.06 28.26 3.46
CA CYS A 151 -4.10 26.92 3.99
C CYS A 151 -3.94 26.89 5.50
N GLU A 152 -4.63 25.98 6.15
CA GLU A 152 -4.61 25.76 7.59
C GLU A 152 -4.15 24.36 7.92
N TYR A 153 -3.28 24.25 8.91
CA TYR A 153 -2.81 23.01 9.48
C TYR A 153 -2.53 23.17 10.97
N THR A 154 -2.87 22.15 11.74
CA THR A 154 -2.50 22.04 13.15
C THR A 154 -2.07 20.61 13.46
N LYS A 155 -1.10 20.42 14.39
CA LYS A 155 -0.67 19.10 14.87
C LYS A 155 -1.69 18.46 15.82
N ASP A 156 -2.49 19.28 16.48
CA ASP A 156 -3.46 18.83 17.46
C ASP A 156 -4.64 18.16 16.77
N TYR A 157 -4.81 16.85 17.02
CA TYR A 157 -5.87 16.06 16.39
C TYR A 157 -7.28 16.49 16.80
N TYR A 158 -7.43 17.04 18.00
CA TYR A 158 -8.72 17.55 18.47
C TYR A 158 -9.10 18.83 17.70
N LEU A 159 -8.16 19.73 17.49
CA LEU A 159 -8.36 20.91 16.64
C LEU A 159 -8.60 20.50 15.19
N GLN A 160 -7.92 19.49 14.68
CA GLN A 160 -8.20 18.95 13.33
C GLN A 160 -9.64 18.46 13.21
N SER A 161 -10.18 17.77 14.24
CA SER A 161 -11.58 17.30 14.21
C SER A 161 -12.59 18.44 14.22
N ILE A 162 -12.34 19.50 14.99
CA ILE A 162 -13.15 20.72 14.97
C ILE A 162 -13.09 21.36 13.58
N GLN A 163 -11.90 21.51 13.02
CA GLN A 163 -11.69 22.09 11.69
C GLN A 163 -12.44 21.31 10.61
N ALA A 164 -12.34 19.97 10.62
CA ALA A 164 -13.05 19.10 9.68
C ALA A 164 -14.58 19.24 9.77
N GLY A 165 -15.11 19.33 10.99
CA GLY A 165 -16.54 19.51 11.24
C GLY A 165 -17.10 20.86 10.79
N HIS A 166 -16.25 21.87 10.58
CA HIS A 166 -16.63 23.21 10.15
C HIS A 166 -16.27 23.53 8.70
N MET A 167 -15.76 22.54 7.94
CA MET A 167 -15.46 22.75 6.52
C MET A 167 -16.70 23.01 5.70
N LYS A 168 -16.57 23.92 4.75
CA LYS A 168 -17.65 24.38 3.88
C LYS A 168 -17.45 23.93 2.43
N LYS A 169 -18.51 24.05 1.65
CA LYS A 169 -18.45 23.84 0.20
C LYS A 169 -17.50 24.89 -0.41
N GLY A 170 -16.60 24.46 -1.28
CA GLY A 170 -15.57 25.31 -1.87
C GLY A 170 -14.19 25.21 -1.17
N GLU A 171 -14.12 24.57 -0.03
CA GLU A 171 -12.87 24.28 0.66
C GLU A 171 -12.35 22.90 0.29
N VAL A 172 -11.04 22.69 0.40
CA VAL A 172 -10.36 21.42 0.08
C VAL A 172 -9.71 20.82 1.31
N ALA A 173 -9.99 19.54 1.57
CA ALA A 173 -9.30 18.74 2.58
C ALA A 173 -8.17 17.93 1.94
N ILE A 174 -6.96 18.01 2.50
CA ILE A 174 -5.81 17.17 2.13
C ILE A 174 -5.45 16.29 3.31
N GLY A 175 -5.65 14.99 3.19
CA GLY A 175 -5.23 14.00 4.19
C GLY A 175 -3.86 13.42 3.83
N ILE A 176 -2.90 13.45 4.76
CA ILE A 176 -1.58 12.85 4.61
C ILE A 176 -1.44 11.71 5.61
N SER A 177 -1.30 10.49 5.11
CA SER A 177 -1.15 9.29 5.94
C SER A 177 -0.15 8.33 5.32
N TYR A 178 0.82 7.89 6.11
CA TYR A 178 1.78 6.87 5.69
C TYR A 178 1.13 5.51 5.50
N SER A 179 0.34 5.06 6.48
CA SER A 179 -0.31 3.74 6.46
C SER A 179 -1.57 3.70 5.59
N GLY A 180 -2.20 4.85 5.32
CA GLY A 180 -3.52 4.93 4.69
C GLY A 180 -4.67 4.41 5.55
N THR A 181 -4.39 3.93 6.77
CA THR A 181 -5.36 3.30 7.68
C THR A 181 -5.59 4.12 8.95
N SER A 182 -4.94 5.27 9.08
CA SER A 182 -5.13 6.17 10.23
C SER A 182 -6.58 6.62 10.31
N ILE A 183 -7.31 6.11 11.31
CA ILE A 183 -8.75 6.36 11.50
C ILE A 183 -9.03 7.86 11.52
N ASN A 184 -8.20 8.64 12.22
CA ASN A 184 -8.36 10.08 12.32
C ASN A 184 -8.25 10.77 10.95
N THR A 185 -7.17 10.52 10.19
CA THR A 185 -6.96 11.15 8.87
C THR A 185 -8.04 10.73 7.88
N VAL A 186 -8.42 9.45 7.87
CA VAL A 186 -9.47 8.92 6.97
C VAL A 186 -10.84 9.49 7.35
N SER A 187 -11.18 9.54 8.65
CA SER A 187 -12.46 10.08 9.11
C SER A 187 -12.62 11.55 8.76
N TYR A 188 -11.57 12.36 8.87
CA TYR A 188 -11.65 13.79 8.53
C TYR A 188 -11.92 14.02 7.04
N THR A 189 -11.30 13.24 6.16
CA THR A 189 -11.58 13.32 4.72
C THR A 189 -12.97 12.82 4.36
N HIS A 190 -13.53 11.87 5.11
CA HIS A 190 -14.90 11.39 4.91
C HIS A 190 -15.97 12.33 5.49
N LEU A 191 -15.69 12.99 6.60
CA LEU A 191 -16.61 13.98 7.20
C LEU A 191 -16.83 15.20 6.28
N THR A 192 -15.85 15.52 5.45
CA THR A 192 -15.92 16.64 4.49
C THR A 192 -16.55 16.28 3.15
N LEU A 193 -16.81 14.99 2.89
CA LEU A 193 -17.59 14.59 1.72
C LEU A 193 -19.05 15.03 1.95
N PRO A 194 -19.71 15.65 0.95
CA PRO A 194 -21.12 15.95 1.05
C PRO A 194 -21.86 14.62 1.19
N THR A 195 -22.21 14.24 2.41
CA THR A 195 -23.24 13.26 2.61
C THR A 195 -24.51 13.90 2.06
N ASN A 196 -25.08 13.33 1.00
CA ASN A 196 -26.45 13.62 0.61
C ASN A 196 -27.33 13.30 1.82
N ARG A 197 -27.52 14.26 2.70
CA ARG A 197 -28.61 14.27 3.65
C ARG A 197 -29.74 14.96 2.90
N GLU A 198 -30.55 14.14 2.25
CA GLU A 198 -31.93 14.54 1.97
C GLU A 198 -32.67 14.67 3.30
#